data_a11667d981a94c6e01f175082b128310
#
_entry.id   a11667d981a94c6e01f175082b128310
#
_cell.length_a   1.000
_cell.length_b   1.000
_cell.length_c   1.000
_cell.angle_alpha   90.00
_cell.angle_beta   90.00
_cell.angle_gamma   90.00
#
_symmetry.space_group_name_H-M   'P 1'
#
loop_
_entity.id
_entity.type
_entity.pdbx_description
1 polymer ?
#
loop_
_entity_poly.entity_id
_entity_poly.type
_entity_poly.pdbx_seq_one_letter_code
_entity_poly.pdbx_strand_id
1 'polypeptide(L)' 'MTQIMIGEKKLSRYQDAVDTQLEDNSEIEILSRGQDNNGKALDLAEIIRREKENVSVQTIET' A
#
# COMPACT_ATOMS: atom_id res chain seq x y z
N MET A 1 -8.02 1.94 11.13
CA MET A 1 -6.87 1.78 10.23
C MET A 1 -7.33 1.24 8.89
N THR A 2 -6.88 1.84 7.81
CA THR A 2 -7.30 1.46 6.46
C THR A 2 -6.41 0.36 5.91
N GLN A 3 -7.01 -0.62 5.27
CA GLN A 3 -6.30 -1.76 4.70
C GLN A 3 -6.47 -1.78 3.17
N ILE A 4 -5.39 -2.05 2.48
CA ILE A 4 -5.40 -2.24 1.02
C ILE A 4 -4.92 -3.66 0.72
N MET A 5 -5.73 -4.43 0.03
CA MET A 5 -5.39 -5.80 -0.35
C MET A 5 -4.75 -5.80 -1.74
N ILE A 6 -3.54 -6.30 -1.84
CA ILE A 6 -2.82 -6.39 -3.11
C ILE A 6 -3.21 -7.68 -3.83
N GLY A 7 -3.57 -7.56 -5.10
CA GLY A 7 -3.93 -8.67 -5.95
C GLY A 7 -3.30 -8.53 -7.34
N GLU A 8 -4.03 -8.95 -8.35
CA GLU A 8 -3.51 -9.02 -9.73
C GLU A 8 -3.60 -7.73 -10.53
N LYS A 9 -4.19 -6.69 -9.96
CA LYS A 9 -4.32 -5.40 -10.65
C LYS A 9 -2.97 -4.70 -10.76
N LYS A 10 -2.90 -3.72 -11.64
CA LYS A 10 -1.68 -2.93 -11.82
C LYS A 10 -1.37 -2.12 -10.58
N LEU A 11 -0.08 -1.88 -10.36
CA LEU A 11 0.38 -1.12 -9.19
C LEU A 11 -0.25 0.27 -9.11
N SER A 12 -0.44 0.92 -10.26
CA SER A 12 -1.05 2.25 -10.30
C SER A 12 -2.47 2.28 -9.73
N ARG A 13 -3.22 1.19 -9.86
CA ARG A 13 -4.57 1.10 -9.28
C ARG A 13 -4.53 1.15 -7.77
N TYR A 14 -3.59 0.42 -7.18
CA TYR A 14 -3.42 0.41 -5.74
C TYR A 14 -2.89 1.74 -5.22
N GLN A 15 -2.02 2.36 -5.99
CA GLN A 15 -1.50 3.68 -5.64
C GLN A 15 -2.61 4.72 -5.57
N ASP A 16 -3.53 4.70 -6.53
CA ASP A 16 -4.68 5.59 -6.54
C ASP A 16 -5.57 5.35 -5.30
N ALA A 17 -5.81 4.08 -4.98
CA ALA A 17 -6.61 3.72 -3.81
C ALA A 17 -5.95 4.22 -2.53
N VAL A 18 -4.64 4.07 -2.41
CA VAL A 18 -3.88 4.54 -1.26
C VAL A 18 -3.95 6.05 -1.14
N ASP A 19 -3.75 6.77 -2.23
CA ASP A 19 -3.79 8.22 -2.24
C ASP A 19 -5.16 8.72 -1.76
N THR A 20 -6.23 8.08 -2.20
CA THR A 20 -7.59 8.42 -1.77
C THR A 20 -7.77 8.21 -0.27
N GLN A 21 -7.26 7.09 0.24
CA GLN A 21 -7.38 6.78 1.68
C GLN A 21 -6.53 7.72 2.53
N LEU A 22 -5.37 8.11 2.04
CA LEU A 22 -4.46 8.98 2.79
C LEU A 22 -4.94 10.43 2.88
N GLU A 23 -5.95 10.82 2.12
CA GLU A 23 -6.56 12.13 2.28
C GLU A 23 -7.18 12.29 3.67
N ASP A 24 -7.72 11.21 4.23
CA ASP A 24 -8.40 11.22 5.53
C ASP A 24 -7.66 10.45 6.62
N ASN A 25 -6.63 9.69 6.27
CA ASN A 25 -5.94 8.80 7.20
C ASN A 25 -4.44 8.99 7.08
N SER A 26 -3.75 8.94 8.22
CA SER A 26 -2.28 8.99 8.24
C SER A 26 -1.64 7.61 8.37
N GLU A 27 -2.44 6.57 8.47
CA GLU A 27 -1.96 5.20 8.61
C GLU A 27 -2.63 4.29 7.61
N ILE A 28 -1.86 3.38 7.05
CA ILE A 28 -2.38 2.43 6.08
C ILE A 28 -1.67 1.08 6.24
N GLU A 29 -2.43 -0.01 6.08
CA GLU A 29 -1.88 -1.36 6.05
C GLU A 29 -2.03 -1.91 4.64
N ILE A 30 -0.96 -2.48 4.12
CA ILE A 30 -0.96 -3.14 2.82
C ILE A 30 -0.88 -4.64 3.05
N LEU A 31 -1.93 -5.34 2.66
CA LEU A 31 -2.03 -6.78 2.83
C LEU A 31 -1.69 -7.46 1.52
N SER A 32 -0.87 -8.50 1.57
CA SER A 32 -0.52 -9.24 0.36
C SER A 32 -0.41 -10.72 0.65
N ARG A 33 -0.67 -11.52 -0.37
CA ARG A 33 -0.58 -12.98 -0.29
C ARG A 33 0.18 -13.48 -1.52
N GLY A 34 1.17 -14.35 -1.26
CA GLY A 34 1.99 -14.91 -2.33
C GLY A 34 3.18 -14.03 -2.65
N GLN A 35 4.22 -14.66 -3.17
CA GLN A 35 5.51 -14.03 -3.37
C GLN A 35 5.45 -12.84 -4.34
N ASP A 36 4.71 -12.98 -5.43
CA ASP A 36 4.59 -11.92 -6.43
C ASP A 36 3.86 -10.70 -5.87
N ASN A 37 2.80 -10.94 -5.10
CA ASN A 37 2.03 -9.85 -4.49
C ASN A 37 2.81 -9.19 -3.35
N ASN A 38 3.62 -9.96 -2.62
CA ASN A 38 4.46 -9.41 -1.57
C ASN A 38 5.47 -8.41 -2.13
N GLY A 39 6.08 -8.73 -3.27
CA GLY A 39 6.99 -7.80 -3.97
C GLY A 39 6.29 -6.52 -4.38
N LYS A 40 5.08 -6.66 -4.92
CA LYS A 40 4.26 -5.51 -5.33
C LYS A 40 3.91 -4.63 -4.12
N ALA A 41 3.58 -5.26 -3.00
CA ALA A 41 3.26 -4.53 -1.77
C ALA A 41 4.46 -3.73 -1.26
N LEU A 42 5.65 -4.31 -1.31
CA LEU A 42 6.86 -3.60 -0.90
C LEU A 42 7.16 -2.42 -1.79
N ASP A 43 6.99 -2.57 -3.11
CA ASP A 43 7.18 -1.47 -4.05
C ASP A 43 6.21 -0.33 -3.77
N LEU A 44 4.95 -0.67 -3.53
CA LEU A 44 3.92 0.32 -3.22
C LEU A 44 4.26 1.05 -1.92
N ALA A 45 4.68 0.33 -0.89
CA ALA A 45 5.06 0.93 0.38
C ALA A 45 6.23 1.91 0.22
N GLU A 46 7.22 1.55 -0.59
CA GLU A 46 8.36 2.43 -0.86
C GLU A 46 7.93 3.71 -1.55
N ILE A 47 7.08 3.60 -2.56
CA ILE A 47 6.58 4.76 -3.30
C ILE A 47 5.85 5.71 -2.35
N ILE A 48 4.98 5.16 -1.50
CA ILE A 48 4.21 5.97 -0.55
C ILE A 48 5.13 6.68 0.43
N ARG A 49 6.10 5.97 1.00
CA ARG A 49 7.04 6.55 1.96
C ARG A 49 7.89 7.65 1.34
N ARG A 50 8.18 7.51 0.04
CA ARG A 50 8.98 8.50 -0.69
C ARG A 50 8.18 9.76 -1.01
N GLU A 51 6.92 9.60 -1.37
CA GLU A 51 6.06 10.71 -1.80
C GLU A 51 5.34 11.42 -0.65
N LYS A 52 5.07 10.71 0.43
CA LYS A 52 4.27 11.23 1.54
C LYS A 52 5.09 11.30 2.81
N GLU A 53 5.05 12.45 3.47
CA GLU A 53 5.65 12.63 4.79
C GLU A 53 4.58 12.40 5.85
N ASN A 54 5.01 11.98 7.04
CA ASN A 54 4.12 11.82 8.20
C ASN A 54 3.02 10.76 7.99
N VAL A 55 3.30 9.78 7.15
CA VAL A 55 2.39 8.67 6.90
C VAL A 55 3.02 7.39 7.41
N SER A 56 2.24 6.59 8.12
CA SER A 56 2.68 5.28 8.60
C SER A 56 2.16 4.21 7.64
N VAL A 57 3.08 3.44 7.08
CA VAL A 57 2.75 2.36 6.16
C VAL A 57 3.29 1.05 6.71
N GLN A 58 2.41 0.06 6.84
CA GLN A 58 2.78 -1.27 7.27
C GLN A 58 2.42 -2.28 6.19
N THR A 59 3.29 -3.25 5.98
CA THR A 59 3.01 -4.35 5.04
C THR A 59 2.81 -5.63 5.83
N ILE A 60 1.76 -6.36 5.50
CA ILE A 60 1.44 -7.64 6.12
C ILE A 60 1.44 -8.70 5.03
N GLU A 61 2.35 -9.65 5.15
CA GLU A 61 2.51 -10.71 4.17
C GLU A 61 1.94 -12.02 4.72
N THR A 62 1.19 -12.71 3.90
CA THR A 62 0.61 -14.00 4.29
C THR A 62 0.98 -15.13 3.32
#